data_0f1b7bf8e83364529dfb79b0193e86e8
#
_entry.id   0f1b7bf8e83364529dfb79b0193e86e8
#
_cell.length_a   1.000
_cell.length_b   1.000
_cell.length_c   1.000
_cell.angle_alpha   90.00
_cell.angle_beta   90.00
_cell.angle_gamma   90.00
#
_symmetry.space_group_name_H-M   'P 1'
#
loop_
_entity.id
_entity.type
_entity.pdbx_description
1 polymer ?
#
loop_
_entity_poly.entity_id
_entity_poly.type
_entity_poly.pdbx_seq_one_letter_code
_entity_poly.pdbx_strand_id
1 'polypeptide(L)'
;MAQQTPPPSASTGGGGKVSRRDFLKLMAAAGTVLTFIPFIDWGKFLPNPAGQVNQRAKVELTDGSQANVKTFQVNHSEAVIYPKTDDPVLNKESFRVWQFIRLPEELGGTKNDASAFRMYSQVCLHLWCLWKYWPDPGRKRGECPCHGSMYDPLTGQAFAGPASLQSPPNNVLPRLDLEIDGSGNIWIKPPNWSPNGNGIVGYGRFLKE
;
A
#
# COMPACT_ATOMS: atom_id res chain seq x y z
N MET A 1 -71.41 31.96 -36.98
CA MET A 1 -70.02 31.93 -37.56
C MET A 1 -69.07 31.98 -36.38
N ALA A 2 -68.53 30.87 -36.01
CA ALA A 2 -67.56 30.73 -34.90
C ALA A 2 -66.17 30.72 -35.51
N GLN A 3 -65.34 31.70 -35.17
CA GLN A 3 -63.95 31.78 -35.57
C GLN A 3 -63.14 30.79 -34.72
N GLN A 4 -62.54 29.82 -35.36
CA GLN A 4 -61.56 28.91 -34.73
C GLN A 4 -60.20 29.59 -34.72
N THR A 5 -59.64 29.81 -33.53
CA THR A 5 -58.27 30.23 -33.31
C THR A 5 -57.31 29.05 -33.58
N PRO A 6 -56.22 29.24 -34.32
CA PRO A 6 -55.22 28.19 -34.54
C PRO A 6 -54.45 27.88 -33.27
N PRO A 7 -54.02 26.61 -33.10
CA PRO A 7 -53.23 26.21 -31.93
C PRO A 7 -51.81 26.82 -31.94
N PRO A 8 -51.19 27.07 -30.78
CA PRO A 8 -49.84 27.61 -30.68
C PRO A 8 -48.82 26.64 -31.24
N SER A 9 -47.95 27.15 -32.11
CA SER A 9 -46.83 26.41 -32.67
C SER A 9 -45.85 25.97 -31.55
N ALA A 10 -45.63 24.68 -31.43
CA ALA A 10 -44.59 24.13 -30.57
C ALA A 10 -43.19 24.59 -31.02
N SER A 11 -42.53 25.34 -30.18
CA SER A 11 -41.11 25.67 -30.37
C SER A 11 -40.27 24.40 -30.21
N THR A 12 -39.82 23.87 -31.32
CA THR A 12 -38.81 22.83 -31.34
C THR A 12 -37.50 23.40 -30.76
N GLY A 13 -37.16 22.92 -29.55
CA GLY A 13 -35.89 23.22 -28.91
C GLY A 13 -34.72 22.88 -29.85
N GLY A 14 -34.02 23.91 -30.29
CA GLY A 14 -32.86 23.78 -31.16
C GLY A 14 -31.71 23.07 -30.42
N GLY A 15 -31.56 21.77 -30.62
CA GLY A 15 -30.33 21.10 -30.33
C GLY A 15 -29.18 21.74 -31.14
N GLY A 16 -28.39 22.60 -30.48
CA GLY A 16 -27.28 23.28 -31.13
C GLY A 16 -26.33 22.25 -31.74
N LYS A 17 -26.32 22.18 -33.08
CA LYS A 17 -25.35 21.34 -33.81
C LYS A 17 -23.97 21.94 -33.56
N VAL A 18 -23.14 21.23 -32.80
CA VAL A 18 -21.73 21.60 -32.60
C VAL A 18 -21.06 21.63 -33.96
N SER A 19 -20.49 22.78 -34.32
CA SER A 19 -19.77 22.88 -35.60
C SER A 19 -18.51 22.03 -35.60
N ARG A 20 -18.06 21.56 -36.78
CA ARG A 20 -16.80 20.82 -36.89
C ARG A 20 -15.62 21.60 -36.27
N ARG A 21 -15.63 22.92 -36.42
CA ARG A 21 -14.60 23.79 -35.86
C ARG A 21 -14.66 23.83 -34.32
N ASP A 22 -15.85 23.87 -33.72
CA ASP A 22 -16.01 23.90 -32.27
C ASP A 22 -15.71 22.52 -31.66
N PHE A 23 -16.05 21.45 -32.37
CA PHE A 23 -15.63 20.09 -31.96
C PHE A 23 -14.11 19.96 -31.97
N LEU A 24 -13.40 20.41 -33.00
CA LEU A 24 -11.94 20.37 -33.05
C LEU A 24 -11.31 21.23 -31.94
N LYS A 25 -11.85 22.40 -31.65
CA LYS A 25 -11.40 23.23 -30.52
C LYS A 25 -11.59 22.51 -29.17
N LEU A 26 -12.76 21.87 -28.99
CA LEU A 26 -13.03 21.10 -27.79
C LEU A 26 -12.06 19.94 -27.63
N MET A 27 -11.80 19.19 -28.70
CA MET A 27 -10.86 18.10 -28.71
C MET A 27 -9.42 18.55 -28.45
N ALA A 28 -9.01 19.68 -29.02
CA ALA A 28 -7.69 20.28 -28.74
C ALA A 28 -7.58 20.71 -27.28
N ALA A 29 -8.60 21.36 -26.72
CA ALA A 29 -8.62 21.77 -25.33
C ALA A 29 -8.59 20.53 -24.39
N ALA A 30 -9.39 19.50 -24.68
CA ALA A 30 -9.40 18.26 -23.92
C ALA A 30 -8.06 17.54 -24.00
N GLY A 31 -7.44 17.46 -25.19
CA GLY A 31 -6.13 16.88 -25.38
C GLY A 31 -5.05 17.62 -24.59
N THR A 32 -5.09 18.95 -24.58
CA THR A 32 -4.17 19.76 -23.77
C THR A 32 -4.32 19.46 -22.29
N VAL A 33 -5.56 19.43 -21.77
CA VAL A 33 -5.82 19.08 -20.35
C VAL A 33 -5.30 17.69 -20.04
N LEU A 34 -5.59 16.69 -20.88
CA LEU A 34 -5.12 15.31 -20.68
C LEU A 34 -3.59 15.21 -20.70
N THR A 35 -2.91 16.04 -21.49
CA THR A 35 -1.45 16.07 -21.53
C THR A 35 -0.84 16.56 -20.20
N PHE A 36 -1.53 17.45 -19.49
CA PHE A 36 -1.06 17.98 -18.21
C PHE A 36 -1.45 17.12 -17.00
N ILE A 37 -2.40 16.16 -17.16
CA ILE A 37 -2.80 15.24 -16.08
C ILE A 37 -1.61 14.53 -15.42
N PRO A 38 -0.60 14.00 -16.16
CA PRO A 38 0.55 13.35 -15.55
C PRO A 38 1.44 14.27 -14.69
N PHE A 39 1.34 15.60 -14.91
CA PHE A 39 2.12 16.60 -14.17
C PHE A 39 1.39 17.11 -12.93
N ILE A 40 0.13 16.72 -12.74
CA ILE A 40 -0.61 17.02 -11.52
C ILE A 40 -0.10 16.07 -10.43
N ASP A 41 0.38 16.64 -9.34
CA ASP A 41 0.73 15.87 -8.14
C ASP A 41 -0.55 15.35 -7.47
N TRP A 42 -1.03 14.23 -7.97
CA TRP A 42 -2.25 13.57 -7.49
C TRP A 42 -2.18 13.20 -6.01
N GLY A 43 -0.96 13.04 -5.48
CA GLY A 43 -0.76 12.76 -4.06
C GLY A 43 -1.34 13.83 -3.14
N LYS A 44 -1.50 15.06 -3.64
CA LYS A 44 -2.13 16.16 -2.88
C LYS A 44 -3.65 16.11 -2.87
N PHE A 45 -4.25 15.42 -3.84
CA PHE A 45 -5.71 15.34 -4.00
C PHE A 45 -6.28 14.01 -3.52
N LEU A 46 -5.45 12.98 -3.38
CA LEU A 46 -5.89 11.71 -2.82
C LEU A 46 -5.89 11.81 -1.30
N PRO A 47 -6.95 11.32 -0.63
CA PRO A 47 -6.94 11.25 0.81
C PRO A 47 -5.73 10.43 1.24
N ASN A 48 -4.87 11.02 2.05
CA ASN A 48 -3.71 10.33 2.60
C ASN A 48 -4.22 9.29 3.62
N PRO A 49 -4.24 8.00 3.28
CA PRO A 49 -4.72 6.99 4.21
C PRO A 49 -3.87 6.90 5.47
N ALA A 50 -2.63 7.42 5.41
CA ALA A 50 -1.73 7.52 6.54
C ALA A 50 -1.97 8.76 7.40
N GLY A 51 -2.63 9.79 6.89
CA GLY A 51 -2.97 11.00 7.66
C GLY A 51 -3.88 10.75 8.87
N GLN A 52 -4.45 9.55 8.97
CA GLN A 52 -5.26 9.12 10.11
C GLN A 52 -4.46 8.32 11.16
N VAL A 53 -3.20 7.97 10.90
CA VAL A 53 -2.42 7.09 11.76
C VAL A 53 -1.24 7.85 12.38
N ASN A 54 -1.56 8.82 13.21
CA ASN A 54 -0.54 9.58 13.99
C ASN A 54 -0.24 8.94 15.35
N GLN A 55 -0.84 7.79 15.66
CA GLN A 55 -0.67 7.11 16.93
C GLN A 55 -0.03 5.75 16.73
N ARG A 56 0.70 5.29 17.74
CA ARG A 56 1.19 3.92 17.76
C ARG A 56 0.02 2.94 17.75
N ALA A 57 0.19 1.83 17.07
CA ALA A 57 -0.82 0.78 16.97
C ALA A 57 -0.28 -0.53 17.54
N LYS A 58 -1.17 -1.37 18.07
CA LYS A 58 -0.80 -2.72 18.52
C LYS A 58 -0.44 -3.59 17.32
N VAL A 59 0.58 -4.44 17.46
CA VAL A 59 0.75 -5.58 16.55
C VAL A 59 -0.27 -6.63 16.96
N GLU A 60 -1.40 -6.68 16.23
CA GLU A 60 -2.48 -7.62 16.52
C GLU A 60 -2.31 -8.86 15.63
N LEU A 61 -2.20 -10.02 16.27
CA LEU A 61 -2.05 -11.31 15.62
C LEU A 61 -3.38 -11.80 15.01
N THR A 62 -3.33 -12.87 14.25
CA THR A 62 -4.50 -13.44 13.57
C THR A 62 -5.58 -13.95 14.53
N ASP A 63 -5.21 -14.32 15.74
CA ASP A 63 -6.12 -14.73 16.83
C ASP A 63 -6.72 -13.55 17.61
N GLY A 64 -6.38 -12.31 17.23
CA GLY A 64 -6.81 -11.08 17.90
C GLY A 64 -5.98 -10.69 19.12
N SER A 65 -5.02 -11.50 19.53
CA SER A 65 -4.11 -11.17 20.64
C SER A 65 -3.07 -10.13 20.23
N GLN A 66 -2.52 -9.40 21.19
CA GLN A 66 -1.38 -8.53 20.94
C GLN A 66 -0.08 -9.34 20.95
N ALA A 67 0.76 -9.16 19.95
CA ALA A 67 2.08 -9.78 19.91
C ALA A 67 2.93 -9.36 21.12
N ASN A 68 3.60 -10.32 21.72
CA ASN A 68 4.47 -10.11 22.89
C ASN A 68 5.79 -10.86 22.69
N VAL A 69 6.89 -10.24 23.11
CA VAL A 69 8.25 -10.77 22.96
C VAL A 69 8.44 -12.14 23.64
N LYS A 70 7.68 -12.41 24.70
CA LYS A 70 7.79 -13.68 25.46
C LYS A 70 7.04 -14.84 24.82
N THR A 71 5.95 -14.54 24.09
CA THR A 71 5.04 -15.55 23.53
C THR A 71 5.21 -15.78 22.04
N PHE A 72 5.61 -14.76 21.29
CA PHE A 72 5.82 -14.90 19.86
C PHE A 72 7.14 -15.64 19.57
N GLN A 73 7.06 -16.77 18.91
CA GLN A 73 8.18 -17.71 18.75
C GLN A 73 9.32 -17.17 17.88
N VAL A 74 10.55 -17.56 18.18
CA VAL A 74 11.73 -17.29 17.34
C VAL A 74 11.58 -18.00 15.99
N ASN A 75 12.03 -17.37 14.92
CA ASN A 75 11.93 -17.90 13.56
C ASN A 75 10.48 -18.17 13.14
N HIS A 76 9.58 -17.27 13.50
CA HIS A 76 8.13 -17.38 13.22
C HIS A 76 7.62 -16.10 12.58
N SER A 77 6.52 -16.20 11.84
CA SER A 77 5.89 -15.04 11.22
C SER A 77 4.38 -15.17 11.14
N GLU A 78 3.71 -14.03 11.18
CA GLU A 78 2.27 -13.92 10.93
C GLU A 78 1.94 -12.72 10.03
N ALA A 79 0.79 -12.80 9.37
CA ALA A 79 0.22 -11.68 8.65
C ALA A 79 -0.52 -10.76 9.62
N VAL A 80 -0.25 -9.47 9.56
CA VAL A 80 -0.86 -8.43 10.39
C VAL A 80 -1.52 -7.41 9.51
N ILE A 81 -2.72 -6.96 9.88
CA ILE A 81 -3.46 -5.91 9.16
C ILE A 81 -3.10 -4.55 9.76
N TYR A 82 -2.56 -3.64 8.91
CA TYR A 82 -2.26 -2.28 9.34
C TYR A 82 -2.32 -1.27 8.17
N PRO A 83 -2.95 -0.10 8.33
CA PRO A 83 -3.81 0.26 9.45
C PRO A 83 -5.10 -0.58 9.46
N LYS A 84 -5.49 -1.06 10.63
CA LYS A 84 -6.76 -1.78 10.83
C LYS A 84 -7.89 -0.76 10.95
N THR A 85 -9.02 -1.05 10.34
CA THR A 85 -10.24 -0.22 10.36
C THR A 85 -11.43 -1.06 10.82
N ASP A 86 -12.55 -0.39 11.12
CA ASP A 86 -13.80 -1.06 11.45
C ASP A 86 -14.47 -1.70 10.21
N ASP A 87 -14.03 -1.31 9.00
CA ASP A 87 -14.55 -1.88 7.75
C ASP A 87 -13.79 -3.18 7.39
N PRO A 88 -14.46 -4.34 7.45
CA PRO A 88 -13.84 -5.62 7.11
C PRO A 88 -13.46 -5.74 5.63
N VAL A 89 -14.05 -4.95 4.74
CA VAL A 89 -13.72 -4.95 3.32
C VAL A 89 -12.38 -4.26 3.11
N LEU A 90 -12.18 -3.10 3.73
CA LEU A 90 -10.91 -2.38 3.67
C LEU A 90 -9.77 -3.18 4.30
N ASN A 91 -10.03 -3.93 5.37
CA ASN A 91 -9.02 -4.77 6.01
C ASN A 91 -8.54 -5.94 5.13
N LYS A 92 -9.27 -6.29 4.07
CA LYS A 92 -8.86 -7.31 3.09
C LYS A 92 -7.98 -6.78 1.95
N GLU A 93 -7.78 -5.48 1.87
CA GLU A 93 -6.90 -4.90 0.87
C GLU A 93 -5.47 -5.42 1.04
N SER A 94 -4.90 -5.97 -0.02
CA SER A 94 -3.54 -6.53 -0.02
C SER A 94 -2.51 -5.57 0.56
N PHE A 95 -2.73 -4.29 0.33
CA PHE A 95 -1.85 -3.25 0.81
C PHE A 95 -1.93 -2.98 2.31
N ARG A 96 -2.88 -3.47 3.03
CA ARG A 96 -2.95 -3.41 4.49
C ARG A 96 -2.33 -4.63 5.15
N VAL A 97 -1.87 -5.60 4.35
CA VAL A 97 -1.29 -6.84 4.86
C VAL A 97 0.21 -6.68 5.02
N TRP A 98 0.69 -6.93 6.22
CA TRP A 98 2.09 -6.85 6.60
C TRP A 98 2.57 -8.21 7.10
N GLN A 99 3.78 -8.59 6.73
CA GLN A 99 4.43 -9.78 7.25
C GLN A 99 5.22 -9.40 8.50
N PHE A 100 4.69 -9.76 9.67
CA PHE A 100 5.37 -9.63 10.94
C PHE A 100 6.24 -10.86 11.17
N ILE A 101 7.53 -10.67 11.44
CA ILE A 101 8.53 -11.73 11.54
C ILE A 101 9.31 -11.55 12.83
N ARG A 102 9.45 -12.62 13.64
CA ARG A 102 10.56 -12.73 14.57
C ARG A 102 11.69 -13.45 13.88
N LEU A 103 12.83 -12.80 13.81
CA LEU A 103 14.00 -13.28 13.08
C LEU A 103 14.44 -14.67 13.59
N PRO A 104 15.14 -15.47 12.78
CA PRO A 104 15.81 -16.67 13.26
C PRO A 104 16.94 -16.31 14.23
N GLU A 105 17.40 -17.30 15.00
CA GLU A 105 18.39 -17.12 16.07
C GLU A 105 19.68 -16.46 15.54
N GLU A 106 20.20 -16.93 14.43
CA GLU A 106 21.42 -16.43 13.80
C GLU A 106 21.32 -14.96 13.34
N LEU A 107 20.12 -14.45 13.16
CA LEU A 107 19.84 -13.04 12.82
C LEU A 107 19.40 -12.21 14.04
N GLY A 108 19.55 -12.76 15.23
CA GLY A 108 19.26 -12.08 16.50
C GLY A 108 17.83 -12.21 17.01
N GLY A 109 17.07 -13.19 16.53
CA GLY A 109 15.68 -13.43 16.95
C GLY A 109 15.50 -13.81 18.43
N THR A 110 16.57 -14.22 19.12
CA THR A 110 16.56 -14.52 20.56
C THR A 110 16.56 -13.28 21.46
N LYS A 111 16.87 -12.10 20.91
CA LYS A 111 16.82 -10.85 21.64
C LYS A 111 15.40 -10.51 22.07
N ASN A 112 15.30 -9.79 23.20
CA ASN A 112 14.03 -9.34 23.75
C ASN A 112 13.75 -7.84 23.48
N ASP A 113 14.28 -7.33 22.40
CA ASP A 113 14.10 -5.95 21.94
C ASP A 113 13.57 -5.89 20.49
N ALA A 114 13.23 -4.70 20.04
CA ALA A 114 12.65 -4.49 18.71
C ALA A 114 13.58 -4.96 17.57
N SER A 115 14.90 -5.09 17.81
CA SER A 115 15.85 -5.55 16.78
C SER A 115 15.64 -7.01 16.38
N ALA A 116 14.95 -7.81 17.22
CA ALA A 116 14.60 -9.20 16.93
C ALA A 116 13.43 -9.34 15.95
N PHE A 117 12.74 -8.26 15.65
CA PHE A 117 11.51 -8.29 14.87
C PHE A 117 11.59 -7.43 13.61
N ARG A 118 10.83 -7.83 12.60
CA ARG A 118 10.65 -7.08 11.36
C ARG A 118 9.17 -7.07 10.99
N MET A 119 8.77 -6.00 10.33
CA MET A 119 7.42 -5.88 9.79
C MET A 119 7.49 -5.25 8.41
N TYR A 120 7.34 -6.09 7.40
CA TYR A 120 7.41 -5.68 6.00
C TYR A 120 6.05 -5.71 5.33
N SER A 121 5.83 -4.81 4.35
CA SER A 121 4.69 -4.96 3.46
C SER A 121 4.71 -6.36 2.84
N GLN A 122 3.58 -7.07 2.91
CA GLN A 122 3.48 -8.40 2.31
C GLN A 122 3.31 -8.35 0.79
N VAL A 123 3.19 -7.16 0.22
CA VAL A 123 3.06 -6.98 -1.23
C VAL A 123 4.41 -7.13 -1.91
N CYS A 124 4.50 -8.08 -2.80
CA CYS A 124 5.70 -8.34 -3.61
C CYS A 124 6.00 -7.15 -4.54
N LEU A 125 7.26 -6.73 -4.58
CA LEU A 125 7.70 -5.59 -5.38
C LEU A 125 7.60 -5.83 -6.89
N HIS A 126 7.51 -7.08 -7.35
CA HIS A 126 7.41 -7.38 -8.77
C HIS A 126 6.01 -7.03 -9.34
N LEU A 127 4.99 -7.81 -9.01
CA LEU A 127 3.61 -7.64 -9.52
C LEU A 127 2.56 -7.82 -8.41
N TRP A 128 2.86 -7.34 -7.20
CA TRP A 128 1.95 -7.17 -6.07
C TRP A 128 1.29 -8.44 -5.50
N CYS A 129 1.79 -9.64 -5.83
CA CYS A 129 1.41 -10.86 -5.13
C CYS A 129 1.79 -10.77 -3.64
N LEU A 130 1.11 -11.52 -2.78
CA LEU A 130 1.48 -11.61 -1.38
C LEU A 130 2.58 -12.65 -1.21
N TRP A 131 3.75 -12.21 -0.74
CA TRP A 131 4.85 -13.12 -0.39
C TRP A 131 4.70 -13.62 1.04
N LYS A 132 5.41 -14.71 1.39
CA LYS A 132 5.41 -15.29 2.73
C LYS A 132 6.84 -15.56 3.20
N TYR A 133 7.03 -15.48 4.53
CA TYR A 133 8.26 -15.94 5.16
C TYR A 133 8.21 -17.46 5.34
N TRP A 134 9.33 -18.10 5.06
CA TRP A 134 9.51 -19.53 5.22
C TRP A 134 10.55 -19.80 6.32
N PRO A 135 10.13 -20.38 7.46
CA PRO A 135 11.03 -20.62 8.60
C PRO A 135 11.92 -21.87 8.45
N ASP A 136 11.70 -22.68 7.41
CA ASP A 136 12.43 -23.93 7.20
C ASP A 136 13.95 -23.72 7.25
N PRO A 137 14.74 -24.63 7.87
CA PRO A 137 16.18 -24.47 8.04
C PRO A 137 16.97 -24.17 6.76
N GLY A 138 16.54 -24.71 5.62
CA GLY A 138 17.15 -24.46 4.31
C GLY A 138 16.67 -23.20 3.60
N ARG A 139 15.66 -22.50 4.14
CA ARG A 139 15.06 -21.32 3.51
C ARG A 139 15.28 -20.05 4.32
N LYS A 140 14.68 -19.92 5.48
CA LYS A 140 14.71 -18.74 6.37
C LYS A 140 14.70 -17.41 5.62
N ARG A 141 13.78 -17.27 4.68
CA ARG A 141 13.66 -16.13 3.76
C ARG A 141 12.21 -15.87 3.37
N GLY A 142 11.94 -14.68 2.86
CA GLY A 142 10.69 -14.38 2.17
C GLY A 142 10.67 -14.96 0.77
N GLU A 143 9.56 -15.55 0.33
CA GLU A 143 9.37 -16.02 -1.04
C GLU A 143 8.01 -15.61 -1.59
N CYS A 144 8.00 -15.13 -2.82
CA CYS A 144 6.78 -14.82 -3.56
C CYS A 144 6.39 -16.02 -4.43
N PRO A 145 5.18 -16.59 -4.24
CA PRO A 145 4.78 -17.80 -4.96
C PRO A 145 4.50 -17.57 -6.46
N CYS A 146 4.27 -16.30 -6.86
CA CYS A 146 3.89 -16.01 -8.25
C CYS A 146 5.07 -16.16 -9.23
N HIS A 147 6.22 -15.58 -8.94
CA HIS A 147 7.36 -15.56 -9.87
C HIS A 147 8.70 -15.77 -9.16
N GLY A 148 8.71 -16.26 -7.92
CA GLY A 148 9.93 -16.67 -7.23
C GLY A 148 10.82 -15.53 -6.75
N SER A 149 10.30 -14.30 -6.58
CA SER A 149 11.08 -13.25 -5.90
C SER A 149 11.37 -13.66 -4.47
N MET A 150 12.64 -13.49 -4.02
CA MET A 150 13.10 -13.86 -2.70
C MET A 150 13.61 -12.64 -1.95
N TYR A 151 13.29 -12.58 -0.64
CA TYR A 151 13.56 -11.44 0.23
C TYR A 151 14.36 -11.86 1.45
N ASP A 152 15.39 -11.07 1.75
CA ASP A 152 16.16 -11.20 2.99
C ASP A 152 15.30 -10.77 4.19
N PRO A 153 15.16 -11.61 5.23
CA PRO A 153 14.29 -11.29 6.35
C PRO A 153 14.84 -10.20 7.27
N LEU A 154 16.15 -9.95 7.25
CA LEU A 154 16.77 -8.92 8.07
C LEU A 154 16.63 -7.53 7.46
N THR A 155 16.83 -7.42 6.14
CA THR A 155 16.88 -6.14 5.43
C THR A 155 15.65 -5.82 4.60
N GLY A 156 14.86 -6.84 4.23
CA GLY A 156 13.73 -6.71 3.29
C GLY A 156 14.18 -6.63 1.82
N GLN A 157 15.48 -6.74 1.54
CA GLN A 157 16.02 -6.63 0.19
C GLN A 157 15.65 -7.85 -0.65
N ALA A 158 15.20 -7.63 -1.87
CA ALA A 158 15.06 -8.69 -2.85
C ALA A 158 16.44 -9.10 -3.37
N PHE A 159 16.83 -10.37 -3.17
CA PHE A 159 18.14 -10.89 -3.59
C PHE A 159 18.05 -11.91 -4.74
N ALA A 160 16.85 -12.40 -5.06
CA ALA A 160 16.63 -13.32 -6.18
C ALA A 160 15.24 -13.15 -6.79
N GLY A 161 15.06 -13.65 -8.01
CA GLY A 161 13.84 -13.51 -8.79
C GLY A 161 13.65 -12.09 -9.35
N PRO A 162 12.52 -11.81 -10.02
CA PRO A 162 12.37 -10.59 -10.80
C PRO A 162 12.39 -9.30 -9.96
N ALA A 163 12.00 -9.33 -8.68
CA ALA A 163 12.10 -8.14 -7.83
C ALA A 163 13.54 -7.71 -7.55
N SER A 164 14.51 -8.64 -7.60
CA SER A 164 15.94 -8.32 -7.40
C SER A 164 16.56 -7.55 -8.57
N LEU A 165 15.90 -7.54 -9.72
CA LEU A 165 16.37 -6.82 -10.91
C LEU A 165 16.06 -5.31 -10.87
N GLN A 166 15.31 -4.87 -9.89
CA GLN A 166 15.02 -3.45 -9.69
C GLN A 166 16.21 -2.77 -9.01
N SER A 167 16.47 -1.52 -9.39
CA SER A 167 17.52 -0.73 -8.75
C SER A 167 17.12 -0.29 -7.34
N PRO A 168 18.04 -0.28 -6.36
CA PRO A 168 17.78 0.29 -5.05
C PRO A 168 17.34 1.76 -5.14
N PRO A 169 16.40 2.24 -4.28
CA PRO A 169 15.77 1.51 -3.17
C PRO A 169 14.55 0.66 -3.57
N ASN A 170 14.24 0.54 -4.86
CA ASN A 170 13.01 -0.09 -5.34
C ASN A 170 12.97 -1.61 -5.13
N ASN A 171 14.10 -2.22 -4.80
CA ASN A 171 14.20 -3.66 -4.51
C ASN A 171 14.16 -3.99 -3.01
N VAL A 172 13.77 -3.05 -2.17
CA VAL A 172 13.63 -3.23 -0.71
C VAL A 172 12.15 -3.10 -0.32
N LEU A 173 11.66 -4.07 0.44
CA LEU A 173 10.28 -4.05 0.95
C LEU A 173 10.05 -2.86 1.90
N PRO A 174 8.94 -2.14 1.77
CA PRO A 174 8.53 -1.16 2.77
C PRO A 174 8.45 -1.79 4.16
N ARG A 175 8.99 -1.09 5.17
CA ARG A 175 9.09 -1.56 6.55
C ARG A 175 8.35 -0.61 7.50
N LEU A 176 7.70 -1.18 8.50
CA LEU A 176 7.20 -0.46 9.66
C LEU A 176 8.17 -0.63 10.83
N ASP A 177 8.45 0.45 11.53
CA ASP A 177 9.25 0.43 12.75
C ASP A 177 8.42 -0.05 13.94
N LEU A 178 9.06 -0.82 14.79
CA LEU A 178 8.46 -1.43 15.95
C LEU A 178 9.05 -0.88 17.24
N GLU A 179 8.27 -0.92 18.31
CA GLU A 179 8.74 -0.67 19.67
C GLU A 179 8.16 -1.73 20.62
N ILE A 180 8.84 -1.95 21.74
CA ILE A 180 8.41 -2.87 22.78
C ILE A 180 8.20 -2.06 24.05
N ASP A 181 7.05 -2.26 24.69
CA ASP A 181 6.75 -1.62 25.97
C ASP A 181 7.36 -2.38 27.16
N GLY A 182 7.27 -1.80 28.35
CA GLY A 182 7.81 -2.40 29.58
C GLY A 182 7.19 -3.76 29.95
N SER A 183 6.04 -4.13 29.38
CA SER A 183 5.37 -5.43 29.54
C SER A 183 5.78 -6.45 28.48
N GLY A 184 6.59 -6.03 27.49
CA GLY A 184 7.00 -6.86 26.37
C GLY A 184 6.02 -6.89 25.21
N ASN A 185 4.98 -6.06 25.21
CA ASN A 185 4.06 -5.99 24.09
C ASN A 185 4.66 -5.21 22.92
N ILE A 186 4.36 -5.65 21.71
CA ILE A 186 4.93 -5.10 20.49
C ILE A 186 3.94 -4.12 19.86
N TRP A 187 4.46 -2.96 19.49
CA TRP A 187 3.73 -1.85 18.93
C TRP A 187 4.35 -1.41 17.60
N ILE A 188 3.50 -0.97 16.69
CA ILE A 188 3.90 -0.29 15.47
C ILE A 188 4.07 1.19 15.81
N LYS A 189 5.24 1.75 15.52
CA LYS A 189 5.46 3.19 15.61
C LYS A 189 4.65 3.92 14.55
N PRO A 190 4.21 5.17 14.82
CA PRO A 190 3.60 6.00 13.79
C PRO A 190 4.50 6.07 12.56
N PRO A 191 4.05 5.60 11.39
CA PRO A 191 4.89 5.64 10.21
C PRO A 191 5.04 7.07 9.69
N ASN A 192 6.25 7.42 9.29
CA ASN A 192 6.50 8.66 8.57
C ASN A 192 6.23 8.43 7.08
N TRP A 193 4.97 8.56 6.67
CA TRP A 193 4.59 8.44 5.27
C TRP A 193 5.14 9.62 4.46
N SER A 194 6.13 9.38 3.66
CA SER A 194 6.57 10.35 2.67
C SER A 194 6.65 9.69 1.30
N PRO A 195 6.38 10.45 0.23
CA PRO A 195 6.63 9.94 -1.11
C PRO A 195 8.13 9.59 -1.22
N ASN A 196 8.44 8.53 -1.97
CA ASN A 196 9.83 8.25 -2.35
C ASN A 196 10.37 9.42 -3.18
N GLY A 197 11.68 9.44 -3.43
CA GLY A 197 12.34 10.50 -4.20
C GLY A 197 11.77 10.72 -5.62
N ASN A 198 10.95 9.80 -6.12
CA ASN A 198 10.27 9.89 -7.40
C ASN A 198 8.81 10.39 -7.27
N GLY A 199 8.36 10.74 -6.08
CA GLY A 199 6.98 11.19 -5.83
C GLY A 199 5.93 10.08 -5.96
N ILE A 200 6.32 8.83 -6.14
CA ILE A 200 5.39 7.71 -6.26
C ILE A 200 4.96 7.30 -4.86
N VAL A 201 3.75 7.66 -4.53
CA VAL A 201 3.08 7.23 -3.31
C VAL A 201 2.30 5.96 -3.65
N GLY A 202 2.92 4.81 -3.51
CA GLY A 202 2.21 3.55 -3.57
C GLY A 202 1.24 3.42 -2.41
N TYR A 203 0.09 4.06 -2.49
CA TYR A 203 -0.94 4.05 -1.46
C TYR A 203 -0.45 4.42 -0.04
N GLY A 204 0.45 5.39 0.07
CA GLY A 204 1.00 5.84 1.35
C GLY A 204 1.96 4.85 2.02
N ARG A 205 2.65 4.00 1.26
CA ARG A 205 3.44 2.90 1.81
C ARG A 205 4.94 3.06 1.67
N PHE A 206 5.39 4.11 1.11
CA PHE A 206 6.82 4.41 1.12
C PHE A 206 7.16 5.05 2.45
N LEU A 207 7.85 4.28 3.27
CA LEU A 207 8.45 4.78 4.48
C LEU A 207 9.66 5.61 4.07
N LYS A 208 9.82 6.76 4.70
CA LYS A 208 11.06 7.50 4.63
C LYS A 208 12.08 6.76 5.48
N GLU A 209 13.23 6.42 4.91
CA GLU A 209 14.38 5.96 5.68
C GLU A 209 14.93 7.08 6.57
#